data_f16d6f0141b4aa51a894018db6baef2c
#
_entry.id   f16d6f0141b4aa51a894018db6baef2c
#
_cell.length_a   1.000
_cell.length_b   1.000
_cell.length_c   1.000
_cell.angle_alpha   90.00
_cell.angle_beta   90.00
_cell.angle_gamma   90.00
#
_symmetry.space_group_name_H-M   'P 1'
#
loop_
_entity.id
_entity.type
_entity.pdbx_description
1 polymer ?
#
loop_
_entity_poly.entity_id
_entity_poly.type
_entity_poly.pdbx_seq_one_letter_code
_entity_poly.pdbx_strand_id
1 'polypeptide(L)'
;SFMKWANENFAPNVEAQPARLIIEVSNPADSAIASYFQKKGYETEDGKLDAGKTTYFLRLIVGIVLGVGLFISILSFYILMLSIFLLLQKNTTKLESLLLIGYSPNKVALPYQLLTVGLNVIVLVLSIGLVSWLRSYYIDSIRLLFPQLETGSLWAAISMGVVLFIVVSVINILAVKRKVLSIWMHKS
;
A
#
# COMPACT_ATOMS: atom_id res chain seq x y z
N SER A 1 -32.13 35.86 11.74
CA SER A 1 -32.02 35.38 10.36
C SER A 1 -33.41 35.19 9.78
N PHE A 2 -33.57 35.36 8.49
CA PHE A 2 -34.87 35.29 7.77
C PHE A 2 -35.61 33.98 8.04
N MET A 3 -34.92 32.86 8.08
CA MET A 3 -35.48 31.52 8.39
C MET A 3 -36.15 31.46 9.77
N LYS A 4 -35.55 32.07 10.78
CA LYS A 4 -36.08 32.11 12.14
C LYS A 4 -37.35 32.96 12.21
N TRP A 5 -37.32 34.10 11.57
CA TRP A 5 -38.49 35.02 11.45
C TRP A 5 -39.64 34.36 10.66
N ALA A 6 -39.34 33.66 9.56
CA ALA A 6 -40.35 32.98 8.74
C ALA A 6 -41.01 31.82 9.53
N ASN A 7 -40.24 31.01 10.27
CA ASN A 7 -40.81 29.95 11.10
C ASN A 7 -41.65 30.46 12.24
N GLU A 8 -41.28 31.59 12.88
CA GLU A 8 -42.04 32.17 13.97
C GLU A 8 -43.40 32.77 13.51
N ASN A 9 -43.46 33.30 12.26
CA ASN A 9 -44.66 33.98 11.77
C ASN A 9 -45.58 33.09 10.89
N PHE A 10 -45.05 32.11 10.21
CA PHE A 10 -45.83 31.29 9.26
C PHE A 10 -46.01 29.82 9.66
N ALA A 11 -45.21 29.31 10.63
CA ALA A 11 -45.32 27.96 11.12
C ALA A 11 -45.08 27.88 12.64
N PRO A 12 -45.86 28.56 13.49
CA PRO A 12 -45.58 28.71 14.92
C PRO A 12 -45.68 27.38 15.72
N ASN A 13 -46.27 26.32 15.17
CA ASN A 13 -46.51 25.06 15.87
C ASN A 13 -45.77 23.87 15.23
N VAL A 14 -44.83 24.11 14.31
CA VAL A 14 -44.03 23.03 13.73
C VAL A 14 -42.70 22.95 14.49
N GLU A 15 -42.46 21.85 15.16
CA GLU A 15 -41.13 21.55 15.71
C GLU A 15 -40.08 21.78 14.62
N ALA A 16 -39.05 22.55 14.93
CA ALA A 16 -37.98 22.87 14.01
C ALA A 16 -37.25 21.57 13.58
N GLN A 17 -37.74 20.98 12.50
CA GLN A 17 -37.05 19.79 11.92
C GLN A 17 -35.78 20.26 11.23
N PRO A 18 -34.66 19.55 11.43
CA PRO A 18 -33.41 19.87 10.77
C PRO A 18 -33.59 19.78 9.25
N ALA A 19 -33.28 20.87 8.54
CA ALA A 19 -33.39 20.95 7.08
C ALA A 19 -32.45 19.97 6.35
N ARG A 20 -31.47 19.44 7.04
CA ARG A 20 -30.49 18.52 6.48
C ARG A 20 -29.91 17.61 7.58
N LEU A 21 -29.91 16.30 7.35
CA LEU A 21 -29.28 15.30 8.19
C LEU A 21 -28.09 14.69 7.45
N ILE A 22 -26.94 14.64 8.12
CA ILE A 22 -25.76 13.94 7.61
C ILE A 22 -25.69 12.63 8.40
N ILE A 23 -25.79 11.51 7.70
CA ILE A 23 -25.74 10.17 8.32
C ILE A 23 -24.51 9.46 7.76
N GLU A 24 -23.63 9.03 8.66
CA GLU A 24 -22.48 8.19 8.31
C GLU A 24 -22.90 6.73 8.38
N VAL A 25 -22.67 5.98 7.30
CA VAL A 25 -23.01 4.57 7.18
C VAL A 25 -21.76 3.75 6.88
N SER A 26 -21.66 2.58 7.48
CA SER A 26 -20.50 1.68 7.29
C SER A 26 -20.43 1.08 5.88
N ASN A 27 -21.58 0.89 5.23
CA ASN A 27 -21.65 0.39 3.84
C ASN A 27 -22.65 1.20 3.02
N PRO A 28 -22.23 2.26 2.34
CA PRO A 28 -23.11 3.09 1.50
C PRO A 28 -23.65 2.36 0.25
N ALA A 29 -23.13 1.17 -0.09
CA ALA A 29 -23.62 0.36 -1.20
C ALA A 29 -24.79 -0.54 -0.84
N ASP A 30 -25.22 -0.59 0.44
CA ASP A 30 -26.32 -1.42 0.88
C ASP A 30 -27.67 -0.86 0.39
N SER A 31 -28.38 -1.63 -0.43
CA SER A 31 -29.68 -1.28 -0.95
C SER A 31 -30.76 -1.14 0.16
N ALA A 32 -30.56 -1.75 1.31
CA ALA A 32 -31.46 -1.64 2.45
C ALA A 32 -31.49 -0.22 3.01
N ILE A 33 -30.38 0.52 2.93
CA ILE A 33 -30.29 1.93 3.37
C ILE A 33 -31.17 2.82 2.47
N ALA A 34 -31.03 2.66 1.15
CA ALA A 34 -31.81 3.41 0.18
C ALA A 34 -33.31 3.16 0.35
N SER A 35 -33.71 1.90 0.50
CA SER A 35 -35.11 1.51 0.70
C SER A 35 -35.67 2.02 2.04
N TYR A 36 -34.85 2.07 3.10
CA TYR A 36 -35.25 2.62 4.39
C TYR A 36 -35.52 4.13 4.31
N PHE A 37 -34.65 4.90 3.66
CA PHE A 37 -34.83 6.34 3.49
C PHE A 37 -36.08 6.65 2.64
N GLN A 38 -36.28 5.92 1.55
CA GLN A 38 -37.45 6.04 0.70
C GLN A 38 -38.74 5.73 1.46
N LYS A 39 -38.74 4.67 2.29
CA LYS A 39 -39.90 4.28 3.12
C LYS A 39 -40.22 5.30 4.22
N LYS A 40 -39.22 6.03 4.70
CA LYS A 40 -39.37 7.08 5.70
C LYS A 40 -39.67 8.46 5.10
N GLY A 41 -39.72 8.60 3.77
CA GLY A 41 -40.02 9.85 3.08
C GLY A 41 -38.87 10.86 3.12
N TYR A 42 -37.62 10.40 3.37
CA TYR A 42 -36.46 11.25 3.30
C TYR A 42 -36.01 11.39 1.84
N GLU A 43 -35.92 12.64 1.35
CA GLU A 43 -35.30 12.89 0.06
C GLU A 43 -33.79 12.71 0.19
N THR A 44 -33.27 11.73 -0.51
CA THR A 44 -31.82 11.52 -0.66
C THR A 44 -31.36 12.21 -1.94
N GLU A 45 -30.28 12.97 -1.85
CA GLU A 45 -29.63 13.52 -3.03
C GLU A 45 -29.01 12.35 -3.82
N ASP A 46 -29.69 11.90 -4.87
CA ASP A 46 -29.34 10.68 -5.63
C ASP A 46 -27.88 10.63 -6.06
N GLY A 47 -27.31 11.76 -6.45
CA GLY A 47 -25.90 11.86 -6.82
C GLY A 47 -24.92 11.55 -5.67
N LYS A 48 -25.29 11.79 -4.41
CA LYS A 48 -24.41 11.49 -3.25
C LYS A 48 -24.47 10.03 -2.84
N LEU A 49 -25.61 9.39 -2.98
CA LEU A 49 -25.75 7.95 -2.72
C LEU A 49 -24.94 7.15 -3.72
N ASP A 50 -24.97 7.52 -5.00
CA ASP A 50 -24.21 6.87 -6.06
C ASP A 50 -22.71 7.14 -5.95
N ALA A 51 -22.31 8.37 -5.55
CA ALA A 51 -20.92 8.67 -5.22
C ALA A 51 -20.40 7.85 -4.04
N GLY A 52 -21.23 7.64 -3.01
CA GLY A 52 -20.92 6.78 -1.88
C GLY A 52 -20.69 5.31 -2.28
N LYS A 53 -21.60 4.76 -3.10
CA LYS A 53 -21.47 3.39 -3.66
C LYS A 53 -20.20 3.25 -4.50
N THR A 54 -19.92 4.21 -5.36
CA THR A 54 -18.72 4.22 -6.22
C THR A 54 -17.45 4.27 -5.37
N THR A 55 -17.41 5.12 -4.33
CA THR A 55 -16.27 5.22 -3.43
C THR A 55 -16.04 3.91 -2.65
N TYR A 56 -17.10 3.27 -2.17
CA TYR A 56 -17.01 1.98 -1.49
C TYR A 56 -16.47 0.90 -2.44
N PHE A 57 -16.98 0.83 -3.66
CA PHE A 57 -16.54 -0.13 -4.67
C PHE A 57 -15.07 0.08 -5.05
N LEU A 58 -14.65 1.33 -5.26
CA LEU A 58 -13.26 1.67 -5.52
C LEU A 58 -12.34 1.27 -4.35
N ARG A 59 -12.76 1.52 -3.10
CA ARG A 59 -11.99 1.11 -1.91
C ARG A 59 -11.83 -0.40 -1.84
N LEU A 60 -12.88 -1.17 -2.20
CA LEU A 60 -12.83 -2.62 -2.25
C LEU A 60 -11.84 -3.10 -3.31
N ILE A 61 -11.88 -2.54 -4.52
CA ILE A 61 -10.93 -2.86 -5.60
C ILE A 61 -9.49 -2.57 -5.15
N VAL A 62 -9.24 -1.39 -4.57
CA VAL A 62 -7.92 -1.02 -4.03
C VAL A 62 -7.47 -2.00 -2.97
N GLY A 63 -8.36 -2.43 -2.07
CA GLY A 63 -8.07 -3.45 -1.06
C GLY A 63 -7.65 -4.79 -1.66
N ILE A 64 -8.35 -5.26 -2.70
CA ILE A 64 -7.99 -6.49 -3.43
C ILE A 64 -6.62 -6.35 -4.10
N VAL A 65 -6.38 -5.25 -4.80
CA VAL A 65 -5.10 -4.99 -5.48
C VAL A 65 -3.94 -4.95 -4.48
N LEU A 66 -4.13 -4.30 -3.34
CA LEU A 66 -3.15 -4.29 -2.25
C LEU A 66 -2.90 -5.69 -1.69
N GLY A 67 -3.94 -6.50 -1.49
CA GLY A 67 -3.82 -7.88 -1.02
C GLY A 67 -3.01 -8.75 -1.99
N VAL A 68 -3.33 -8.68 -3.28
CA VAL A 68 -2.59 -9.39 -4.33
C VAL A 68 -1.14 -8.91 -4.42
N GLY A 69 -0.92 -7.59 -4.36
CA GLY A 69 0.42 -7.00 -4.37
C GLY A 69 1.27 -7.46 -3.18
N LEU A 70 0.69 -7.53 -1.99
CA LEU A 70 1.36 -8.02 -0.79
C LEU A 70 1.72 -9.50 -0.92
N PHE A 71 0.80 -10.31 -1.45
CA PHE A 71 1.05 -11.74 -1.68
C PHE A 71 2.20 -11.96 -2.68
N ILE A 72 2.20 -11.25 -3.80
CA ILE A 72 3.29 -11.30 -4.79
C ILE A 72 4.61 -10.83 -4.18
N SER A 73 4.61 -9.80 -3.34
CA SER A 73 5.80 -9.32 -2.65
C SER A 73 6.41 -10.38 -1.72
N ILE A 74 5.57 -11.09 -0.96
CA ILE A 74 6.01 -12.18 -0.08
C ILE A 74 6.63 -13.32 -0.90
N LEU A 75 5.98 -13.73 -2.00
CA LEU A 75 6.50 -14.78 -2.89
C LEU A 75 7.83 -14.35 -3.52
N SER A 76 7.93 -13.13 -4.01
CA SER A 76 9.15 -12.60 -4.61
C SER A 76 10.30 -12.57 -3.62
N PHE A 77 10.02 -12.15 -2.37
CA PHE A 77 10.99 -12.20 -1.29
C PHE A 77 11.48 -13.62 -1.03
N TYR A 78 10.57 -14.60 -0.97
CA TYR A 78 10.92 -16.01 -0.77
C TYR A 78 11.80 -16.56 -1.90
N ILE A 79 11.47 -16.26 -3.16
CA ILE A 79 12.25 -16.67 -4.34
C ILE A 79 13.65 -16.04 -4.29
N LEU A 80 13.77 -14.76 -3.96
CA LEU A 80 15.04 -14.08 -3.84
C LEU A 80 15.92 -14.72 -2.76
N MET A 81 15.33 -15.01 -1.61
CA MET A 81 16.00 -15.70 -0.49
C MET A 81 16.51 -17.08 -0.90
N LEU A 82 15.67 -17.85 -1.60
CA LEU A 82 16.03 -19.18 -2.12
C LEU A 82 17.16 -19.10 -3.15
N SER A 83 17.12 -18.12 -4.04
CA SER A 83 18.16 -17.88 -5.05
C SER A 83 19.52 -17.59 -4.42
N ILE A 84 19.56 -16.74 -3.39
CA ILE A 84 20.78 -16.45 -2.64
C ILE A 84 21.28 -17.72 -1.93
N PHE A 85 20.37 -18.48 -1.32
CA PHE A 85 20.73 -19.73 -0.66
C PHE A 85 21.39 -20.72 -1.63
N LEU A 86 20.79 -20.93 -2.80
CA LEU A 86 21.35 -21.81 -3.84
C LEU A 86 22.70 -21.30 -4.36
N LEU A 87 22.86 -19.97 -4.54
CA LEU A 87 24.11 -19.38 -4.96
C LEU A 87 25.24 -19.62 -3.94
N LEU A 88 24.95 -19.43 -2.66
CA LEU A 88 25.89 -19.71 -1.58
C LEU A 88 26.22 -21.21 -1.52
N GLN A 89 25.24 -22.10 -1.65
CA GLN A 89 25.42 -23.54 -1.64
C GLN A 89 26.31 -24.01 -2.80
N LYS A 90 26.08 -23.46 -4.01
CA LYS A 90 26.92 -23.78 -5.19
C LYS A 90 28.38 -23.33 -5.03
N ASN A 91 28.62 -22.29 -4.23
CA ASN A 91 29.97 -21.76 -4.00
C ASN A 91 30.56 -22.16 -2.64
N THR A 92 29.96 -23.11 -1.93
CA THR A 92 30.37 -23.49 -0.57
C THR A 92 31.84 -23.81 -0.48
N THR A 93 32.40 -24.62 -1.40
CA THR A 93 33.81 -25.00 -1.40
C THR A 93 34.76 -23.79 -1.52
N LYS A 94 34.40 -22.78 -2.36
CA LYS A 94 35.18 -21.55 -2.49
C LYS A 94 35.08 -20.69 -1.22
N LEU A 95 33.90 -20.61 -0.62
CA LEU A 95 33.67 -19.89 0.64
C LEU A 95 34.45 -20.53 1.79
N GLU A 96 34.45 -21.88 1.88
CA GLU A 96 35.20 -22.62 2.86
C GLU A 96 36.72 -22.40 2.70
N SER A 97 37.23 -22.46 1.47
CA SER A 97 38.65 -22.20 1.21
C SER A 97 39.08 -20.80 1.66
N LEU A 98 38.25 -19.78 1.41
CA LEU A 98 38.50 -18.39 1.86
C LEU A 98 38.49 -18.29 3.40
N LEU A 99 37.55 -18.97 4.06
CA LEU A 99 37.47 -19.00 5.52
C LEU A 99 38.68 -19.71 6.14
N LEU A 100 39.16 -20.82 5.53
CA LEU A 100 40.33 -21.56 5.98
C LEU A 100 41.65 -20.75 5.84
N ILE A 101 41.75 -19.89 4.83
CA ILE A 101 42.87 -18.96 4.64
C ILE A 101 42.85 -17.82 5.66
N GLY A 102 41.79 -17.71 6.48
CA GLY A 102 41.68 -16.70 7.56
C GLY A 102 40.85 -15.46 7.21
N TYR A 103 40.07 -15.49 6.10
CA TYR A 103 39.12 -14.42 5.83
C TYR A 103 37.98 -14.44 6.83
N SER A 104 37.60 -13.26 7.36
CA SER A 104 36.47 -13.17 8.27
C SER A 104 35.15 -13.46 7.54
N PRO A 105 34.17 -14.12 8.18
CA PRO A 105 32.84 -14.40 7.60
C PRO A 105 32.13 -13.19 7.02
N ASN A 106 32.31 -12.03 7.64
CA ASN A 106 31.72 -10.78 7.16
C ASN A 106 32.31 -10.34 5.81
N LYS A 107 33.63 -10.48 5.61
CA LYS A 107 34.28 -10.15 4.33
C LYS A 107 33.86 -11.10 3.21
N VAL A 108 33.66 -12.36 3.54
CA VAL A 108 33.20 -13.39 2.60
C VAL A 108 31.73 -13.19 2.21
N ALA A 109 30.89 -12.72 3.15
CA ALA A 109 29.48 -12.41 2.90
C ALA A 109 29.27 -11.11 2.09
N LEU A 110 30.20 -10.17 2.14
CA LEU A 110 30.07 -8.82 1.62
C LEU A 110 29.70 -8.75 0.12
N PRO A 111 30.34 -9.50 -0.81
CA PRO A 111 29.97 -9.45 -2.23
C PRO A 111 28.53 -9.91 -2.48
N TYR A 112 28.05 -10.90 -1.74
CA TYR A 112 26.66 -11.39 -1.85
C TYR A 112 25.66 -10.38 -1.30
N GLN A 113 26.00 -9.72 -0.19
CA GLN A 113 25.18 -8.64 0.39
C GLN A 113 25.10 -7.44 -0.57
N LEU A 114 26.22 -7.04 -1.16
CA LEU A 114 26.32 -5.92 -2.08
C LEU A 114 25.49 -6.17 -3.34
N LEU A 115 25.55 -7.39 -3.88
CA LEU A 115 24.75 -7.79 -5.03
C LEU A 115 23.25 -7.74 -4.71
N THR A 116 22.84 -8.25 -3.54
CA THR A 116 21.44 -8.27 -3.14
C THR A 116 20.89 -6.86 -2.89
N VAL A 117 21.64 -6.03 -2.15
CA VAL A 117 21.27 -4.65 -1.89
C VAL A 117 21.23 -3.84 -3.18
N GLY A 118 22.22 -4.02 -4.06
CA GLY A 118 22.28 -3.37 -5.36
C GLY A 118 21.06 -3.70 -6.23
N LEU A 119 20.66 -4.96 -6.26
CA LEU A 119 19.47 -5.40 -7.00
C LEU A 119 18.19 -4.79 -6.40
N ASN A 120 18.07 -4.73 -5.08
CA ASN A 120 16.95 -4.09 -4.41
C ASN A 120 16.88 -2.57 -4.70
N VAL A 121 18.03 -1.89 -4.77
CA VAL A 121 18.11 -0.46 -5.15
C VAL A 121 17.60 -0.26 -6.58
N ILE A 122 18.02 -1.09 -7.53
CA ILE A 122 17.55 -1.01 -8.92
C ILE A 122 16.04 -1.18 -8.97
N VAL A 123 15.48 -2.18 -8.27
CA VAL A 123 14.04 -2.41 -8.21
C VAL A 123 13.31 -1.20 -7.60
N LEU A 124 13.82 -0.61 -6.52
CA LEU A 124 13.24 0.58 -5.91
C LEU A 124 13.20 1.76 -6.87
N VAL A 125 14.31 2.05 -7.56
CA VAL A 125 14.39 3.14 -8.54
C VAL A 125 13.43 2.93 -9.69
N LEU A 126 13.37 1.71 -10.24
CA LEU A 126 12.43 1.36 -11.31
C LEU A 126 10.97 1.48 -10.84
N SER A 127 10.66 1.04 -9.62
CA SER A 127 9.31 1.13 -9.05
C SER A 127 8.87 2.59 -8.85
N ILE A 128 9.74 3.45 -8.31
CA ILE A 128 9.46 4.89 -8.14
C ILE A 128 9.29 5.55 -9.51
N GLY A 129 10.15 5.23 -10.47
CA GLY A 129 10.07 5.74 -11.83
C GLY A 129 8.74 5.35 -12.50
N LEU A 130 8.35 4.08 -12.40
CA LEU A 130 7.11 3.57 -12.98
C LEU A 130 5.87 4.23 -12.34
N VAL A 131 5.83 4.32 -11.01
CA VAL A 131 4.73 4.99 -10.29
C VAL A 131 4.63 6.46 -10.67
N SER A 132 5.77 7.16 -10.77
CA SER A 132 5.80 8.57 -11.17
C SER A 132 5.34 8.76 -12.61
N TRP A 133 5.76 7.88 -13.52
CA TRP A 133 5.36 7.91 -14.92
C TRP A 133 3.87 7.63 -15.10
N LEU A 134 3.34 6.58 -14.48
CA LEU A 134 1.92 6.26 -14.49
C LEU A 134 1.09 7.41 -13.93
N ARG A 135 1.51 7.97 -12.80
CA ARG A 135 0.83 9.09 -12.19
C ARG A 135 0.77 10.29 -13.14
N SER A 136 1.89 10.65 -13.77
CA SER A 136 1.93 11.78 -14.71
C SER A 136 0.99 11.57 -15.90
N TYR A 137 0.89 10.34 -16.40
CA TYR A 137 0.03 10.01 -17.53
C TYR A 137 -1.47 10.02 -17.18
N TYR A 138 -1.84 9.51 -16.00
CA TYR A 138 -3.25 9.36 -15.61
C TYR A 138 -3.85 10.56 -14.88
N ILE A 139 -3.04 11.38 -14.21
CA ILE A 139 -3.56 12.54 -13.44
C ILE A 139 -4.29 13.53 -14.32
N ASP A 140 -3.78 13.82 -15.51
CA ASP A 140 -4.41 14.78 -16.41
C ASP A 140 -5.78 14.28 -16.88
N SER A 141 -5.89 12.99 -17.16
CA SER A 141 -7.17 12.36 -17.54
C SER A 141 -8.18 12.33 -16.38
N ILE A 142 -7.71 12.05 -15.17
CA ILE A 142 -8.58 12.00 -13.98
C ILE A 142 -9.06 13.40 -13.58
N ARG A 143 -8.22 14.43 -13.68
CA ARG A 143 -8.60 15.82 -13.40
C ARG A 143 -9.68 16.34 -14.34
N LEU A 144 -9.68 15.90 -15.60
CA LEU A 144 -10.72 16.26 -16.56
C LEU A 144 -12.10 15.69 -16.18
N LEU A 145 -12.11 14.48 -15.60
CA LEU A 145 -13.35 13.80 -15.21
C LEU A 145 -13.82 14.20 -13.80
N PHE A 146 -12.89 14.48 -12.90
CA PHE A 146 -13.15 14.76 -11.49
C PHE A 146 -12.32 15.94 -10.98
N PRO A 147 -12.72 17.21 -11.25
CA PRO A 147 -11.95 18.40 -10.88
C PRO A 147 -11.75 18.59 -9.36
N GLN A 148 -12.59 17.95 -8.54
CA GLN A 148 -12.58 18.06 -7.08
C GLN A 148 -11.79 16.96 -6.36
N LEU A 149 -11.18 16.02 -7.09
CA LEU A 149 -10.39 14.97 -6.47
C LEU A 149 -9.02 15.52 -6.03
N GLU A 150 -8.80 15.57 -4.73
CA GLU A 150 -7.45 15.79 -4.17
C GLU A 150 -6.54 14.65 -4.61
N THR A 151 -5.53 14.98 -5.40
CA THR A 151 -4.53 14.00 -5.80
C THR A 151 -3.67 13.61 -4.60
N GLY A 152 -3.77 12.35 -4.17
CA GLY A 152 -2.99 11.83 -3.06
C GLY A 152 -1.49 12.12 -3.19
N SER A 153 -0.81 12.31 -2.06
CA SER A 153 0.60 12.69 -2.04
C SER A 153 1.52 11.57 -2.56
N LEU A 154 2.38 11.89 -3.53
CA LEU A 154 3.46 11.01 -3.99
C LEU A 154 4.42 10.64 -2.85
N TRP A 155 4.61 11.55 -1.89
CA TRP A 155 5.49 11.31 -0.76
C TRP A 155 5.07 10.14 0.11
N ALA A 156 3.77 9.90 0.24
CA ALA A 156 3.26 8.74 0.97
C ALA A 156 3.64 7.41 0.28
N ALA A 157 3.55 7.34 -1.04
CA ALA A 157 3.94 6.16 -1.80
C ALA A 157 5.47 5.93 -1.76
N ILE A 158 6.26 7.01 -1.91
CA ILE A 158 7.73 6.95 -1.86
C ILE A 158 8.18 6.53 -0.46
N SER A 159 7.64 7.12 0.61
CA SER A 159 8.01 6.77 1.99
C SER A 159 7.70 5.32 2.30
N MET A 160 6.55 4.80 1.87
CA MET A 160 6.19 3.39 2.02
C MET A 160 7.16 2.47 1.26
N GLY A 161 7.53 2.83 0.03
CA GLY A 161 8.53 2.10 -0.77
C GLY A 161 9.90 2.07 -0.11
N VAL A 162 10.36 3.19 0.43
CA VAL A 162 11.64 3.29 1.16
C VAL A 162 11.63 2.45 2.45
N VAL A 163 10.54 2.48 3.21
CA VAL A 163 10.40 1.65 4.42
C VAL A 163 10.47 0.17 4.06
N LEU A 164 9.72 -0.27 3.05
CA LEU A 164 9.77 -1.66 2.57
C LEU A 164 11.18 -2.04 2.10
N PHE A 165 11.85 -1.17 1.35
CA PHE A 165 13.24 -1.40 0.92
C PHE A 165 14.18 -1.60 2.11
N ILE A 166 14.10 -0.77 3.15
CA ILE A 166 14.94 -0.90 4.35
C ILE A 166 14.67 -2.24 5.03
N VAL A 167 13.40 -2.60 5.26
CA VAL A 167 13.01 -3.85 5.91
C VAL A 167 13.55 -5.06 5.13
N VAL A 168 13.30 -5.12 3.83
CA VAL A 168 13.74 -6.21 2.95
C VAL A 168 15.28 -6.29 2.92
N SER A 169 15.97 -5.16 2.81
CA SER A 169 17.44 -5.13 2.79
C SER A 169 18.05 -5.63 4.10
N VAL A 170 17.50 -5.20 5.24
CA VAL A 170 17.97 -5.66 6.56
C VAL A 170 17.78 -7.17 6.72
N ILE A 171 16.60 -7.69 6.37
CA ILE A 171 16.32 -9.12 6.46
C ILE A 171 17.28 -9.93 5.55
N ASN A 172 17.51 -9.46 4.32
CA ASN A 172 18.43 -10.10 3.39
C ASN A 172 19.88 -10.12 3.91
N ILE A 173 20.38 -9.00 4.44
CA ILE A 173 21.71 -8.91 5.02
C ILE A 173 21.86 -9.89 6.17
N LEU A 174 20.88 -9.94 7.08
CA LEU A 174 20.88 -10.87 8.22
C LEU A 174 20.84 -12.32 7.77
N ALA A 175 20.04 -12.65 6.76
CA ALA A 175 19.92 -13.99 6.23
C ALA A 175 21.21 -14.48 5.57
N VAL A 176 21.84 -13.67 4.73
CA VAL A 176 23.14 -13.97 4.11
C VAL A 176 24.21 -14.18 5.19
N LYS A 177 24.27 -13.27 6.16
CA LYS A 177 25.23 -13.35 7.28
C LYS A 177 25.05 -14.64 8.09
N ARG A 178 23.81 -14.98 8.47
CA ARG A 178 23.50 -16.21 9.21
C ARG A 178 23.90 -17.45 8.41
N LYS A 179 23.68 -17.47 7.12
CA LYS A 179 24.03 -18.62 6.28
C LYS A 179 25.55 -18.81 6.16
N VAL A 180 26.31 -17.73 5.94
CA VAL A 180 27.77 -17.79 5.89
C VAL A 180 28.35 -18.24 7.24
N LEU A 181 27.80 -17.74 8.35
CA LEU A 181 28.18 -18.19 9.70
C LEU A 181 27.86 -19.66 9.93
N SER A 182 26.71 -20.16 9.46
CA SER A 182 26.35 -21.58 9.57
C SER A 182 27.33 -22.50 8.84
N ILE A 183 27.84 -22.08 7.66
CA ILE A 183 28.85 -22.81 6.92
C ILE A 183 30.16 -22.90 7.73
N TRP A 184 30.52 -21.82 8.44
CA TRP A 184 31.70 -21.76 9.25
C TRP A 184 31.62 -22.64 10.52
N MET A 185 30.49 -22.59 11.23
CA MET A 185 30.28 -23.35 12.48
C MET A 185 30.11 -24.86 12.29
N HIS A 186 29.78 -25.34 11.10
CA HIS A 186 29.63 -26.80 10.85
C HIS A 186 30.97 -27.51 10.70
N LYS A 187 32.10 -26.79 10.74
CA LYS A 187 33.45 -27.33 10.54
C LYS A 187 34.43 -26.99 11.66
N SER A 188 34.03 -26.22 12.68
CA SER A 188 34.79 -26.04 13.93
C SER A 188 34.29 -26.99 15.02
#